data_d3ed95db1be7da76ba6ddbbf97dfb838
#
_entry.id   d3ed95db1be7da76ba6ddbbf97dfb838
#
_cell.length_a   1.000
_cell.length_b   1.000
_cell.length_c   1.000
_cell.angle_alpha   90.00
_cell.angle_beta   90.00
_cell.angle_gamma   90.00
#
_symmetry.space_group_name_H-M   'P 1'
#
loop_
_entity.id
_entity.type
_entity.pdbx_description
1 polymer ?
#
loop_
_entity_poly.entity_id
_entity_poly.type
_entity_poly.pdbx_seq_one_letter_code
_entity_poly.pdbx_strand_id
1 'polypeptide(L)'
;ITVDLHADQIQGFFDIPVDHLYGANVLADYVQALNLDNLIVASPDVGGTKRASVFAKKLTALTKQDVPMVICYKHRPNANQIGEMRVLGDVKDKNVILVDDIVDTAGTISKAADLMMQNGAKSVRAIASHCIMSGNASERVRESSMTEIVFTNSIPYDRGCPKVKQLSV
;
A
#
# COMPACT_ATOMS: atom_id res chain seq x y z
N ILE A 1 17.73 -15.23 4.12
CA ILE A 1 17.27 -14.03 3.41
C ILE A 1 15.79 -13.85 3.69
N THR A 2 15.35 -12.64 3.96
CA THR A 2 13.94 -12.25 4.17
C THR A 2 13.59 -11.06 3.26
N VAL A 3 12.29 -10.85 3.03
CA VAL A 3 11.79 -9.68 2.30
C VAL A 3 10.73 -9.01 3.16
N ASP A 4 10.87 -7.70 3.41
CA ASP A 4 9.91 -6.84 4.12
C ASP A 4 9.28 -7.50 5.36
N LEU A 5 10.09 -7.81 6.37
CA LEU A 5 9.59 -8.23 7.67
C LEU A 5 8.65 -7.15 8.23
N HIS A 6 7.50 -7.55 8.77
CA HIS A 6 6.53 -6.63 9.36
C HIS A 6 7.15 -5.75 10.47
N ALA A 7 8.06 -6.35 11.23
CA ALA A 7 8.87 -5.65 12.24
C ALA A 7 10.35 -6.01 12.02
N ASP A 8 11.18 -5.01 11.72
CA ASP A 8 12.62 -5.18 11.45
C ASP A 8 13.34 -5.87 12.62
N GLN A 9 12.83 -5.71 13.85
CA GLN A 9 13.37 -6.30 15.08
C GLN A 9 13.33 -7.84 15.08
N ILE A 10 12.50 -8.47 14.26
CA ILE A 10 12.45 -9.93 14.12
C ILE A 10 13.83 -10.51 13.76
N GLN A 11 14.67 -9.74 13.07
CA GLN A 11 16.04 -10.13 12.75
C GLN A 11 16.86 -10.48 14.01
N GLY A 12 16.59 -9.82 15.13
CA GLY A 12 17.31 -10.04 16.40
C GLY A 12 17.03 -11.38 17.09
N PHE A 13 16.05 -12.15 16.60
CA PHE A 13 15.72 -13.49 17.15
C PHE A 13 16.43 -14.65 16.45
N PHE A 14 17.22 -14.35 15.41
CA PHE A 14 17.95 -15.37 14.68
C PHE A 14 19.41 -15.41 15.16
N ASP A 15 19.92 -16.60 15.43
CA ASP A 15 21.35 -16.86 15.79
C ASP A 15 22.24 -17.06 14.55
N ILE A 16 21.73 -16.76 13.36
CA ILE A 16 22.42 -16.83 12.07
C ILE A 16 22.37 -15.46 11.38
N PRO A 17 23.30 -15.18 10.46
CA PRO A 17 23.24 -13.96 9.63
C PRO A 17 21.91 -13.85 8.89
N VAL A 18 21.31 -12.66 8.90
CA VAL A 18 20.03 -12.36 8.24
C VAL A 18 20.22 -11.22 7.23
N ASP A 19 19.91 -11.50 5.97
CA ASP A 19 19.78 -10.49 4.94
C ASP A 19 18.30 -10.09 4.82
N HIS A 20 17.98 -8.86 5.20
CA HIS A 20 16.65 -8.31 5.10
C HIS A 20 16.54 -7.40 3.86
N LEU A 21 15.84 -7.86 2.83
CA LEU A 21 15.63 -7.16 1.57
C LEU A 21 14.29 -6.40 1.57
N TYR A 22 14.19 -5.41 0.69
CA TYR A 22 13.00 -4.56 0.56
C TYR A 22 12.40 -4.68 -0.85
N GLY A 23 11.16 -5.15 -0.96
CA GLY A 23 10.39 -5.22 -2.21
C GLY A 23 10.06 -3.85 -2.79
N ALA A 24 10.22 -2.79 -1.99
CA ALA A 24 10.02 -1.41 -2.42
C ALA A 24 10.80 -1.01 -3.68
N ASN A 25 11.91 -1.68 -4.02
CA ASN A 25 12.66 -1.42 -5.24
C ASN A 25 11.83 -1.83 -6.47
N VAL A 26 11.43 -3.09 -6.53
CA VAL A 26 10.64 -3.65 -7.64
C VAL A 26 9.28 -2.95 -7.78
N LEU A 27 8.62 -2.66 -6.65
CA LEU A 27 7.35 -1.96 -6.62
C LEU A 27 7.47 -0.51 -7.10
N ALA A 28 8.55 0.19 -6.77
CA ALA A 28 8.77 1.57 -7.21
C ALA A 28 9.10 1.67 -8.69
N ASP A 29 9.90 0.74 -9.23
CA ASP A 29 10.19 0.65 -10.66
C ASP A 29 8.91 0.41 -11.46
N TYR A 30 8.01 -0.44 -10.94
CA TYR A 30 6.70 -0.65 -11.53
C TYR A 30 5.87 0.64 -11.57
N VAL A 31 5.77 1.36 -10.43
CA VAL A 31 5.01 2.63 -10.37
C VAL A 31 5.62 3.68 -11.30
N GLN A 32 6.95 3.78 -11.37
CA GLN A 32 7.63 4.68 -12.31
C GLN A 32 7.27 4.36 -13.77
N ALA A 33 7.25 3.08 -14.14
CA ALA A 33 6.91 2.64 -15.50
C ALA A 33 5.47 2.97 -15.92
N LEU A 34 4.55 3.21 -14.98
CA LEU A 34 3.19 3.67 -15.27
C LEU A 34 3.16 5.11 -15.80
N ASN A 35 4.21 5.88 -15.61
CA ASN A 35 4.35 7.27 -16.07
C ASN A 35 3.15 8.16 -15.71
N LEU A 36 2.69 8.06 -14.45
CA LEU A 36 1.54 8.82 -13.96
C LEU A 36 1.95 10.24 -13.55
N ASP A 37 1.12 11.20 -13.90
CA ASP A 37 1.20 12.58 -13.44
C ASP A 37 0.60 12.75 -12.03
N ASN A 38 0.93 13.84 -11.35
CA ASN A 38 0.33 14.20 -10.06
C ASN A 38 0.30 13.03 -9.04
N LEU A 39 1.42 12.32 -8.93
CA LEU A 39 1.55 11.21 -7.98
C LEU A 39 1.49 11.69 -6.53
N ILE A 40 0.82 10.90 -5.70
CA ILE A 40 0.83 11.03 -4.25
C ILE A 40 0.86 9.65 -3.61
N VAL A 41 1.63 9.50 -2.55
CA VAL A 41 1.67 8.26 -1.76
C VAL A 41 0.71 8.38 -0.59
N ALA A 42 0.00 7.31 -0.27
CA ALA A 42 -0.88 7.26 0.88
C ALA A 42 -0.55 6.07 1.79
N SER A 43 -0.57 6.33 3.11
CA SER A 43 -0.58 5.26 4.10
C SER A 43 -2.03 4.88 4.42
N PRO A 44 -2.41 3.58 4.39
CA PRO A 44 -3.77 3.15 4.71
C PRO A 44 -4.11 3.29 6.20
N ASP A 45 -3.09 3.48 7.06
CA ASP A 45 -3.23 3.75 8.49
C ASP A 45 -2.01 4.50 9.04
N VAL A 46 -2.05 4.82 10.34
CA VAL A 46 -0.96 5.54 11.02
C VAL A 46 0.31 4.67 11.16
N GLY A 47 0.15 3.35 11.31
CA GLY A 47 1.26 2.40 11.50
C GLY A 47 2.18 2.33 10.27
N GLY A 48 1.62 2.41 9.06
CA GLY A 48 2.34 2.37 7.78
C GLY A 48 3.05 3.68 7.38
N THR A 49 2.92 4.75 8.16
CA THR A 49 3.39 6.10 7.79
C THR A 49 4.88 6.15 7.44
N LYS A 50 5.74 5.47 8.22
CA LYS A 50 7.19 5.42 7.96
C LYS A 50 7.48 4.77 6.59
N ARG A 51 6.82 3.66 6.29
CA ARG A 51 6.95 2.93 5.01
C ARG A 51 6.51 3.79 3.84
N ALA A 52 5.33 4.39 3.95
CA ALA A 52 4.80 5.29 2.92
C ALA A 52 5.73 6.49 2.67
N SER A 53 6.30 7.10 3.73
CA SER A 53 7.26 8.21 3.61
C SER A 53 8.54 7.80 2.87
N VAL A 54 9.09 6.64 3.19
CA VAL A 54 10.28 6.12 2.49
C VAL A 54 9.98 5.86 1.02
N PHE A 55 8.81 5.28 0.73
CA PHE A 55 8.38 5.00 -0.63
C PHE A 55 8.15 6.29 -1.44
N ALA A 56 7.53 7.31 -0.86
CA ALA A 56 7.33 8.63 -1.49
C ALA A 56 8.67 9.27 -1.88
N LYS A 57 9.66 9.28 -0.97
CA LYS A 57 11.02 9.77 -1.25
C LYS A 57 11.69 9.01 -2.39
N LYS A 58 11.49 7.68 -2.43
CA LYS A 58 12.02 6.84 -3.51
C LYS A 58 11.39 7.20 -4.85
N LEU A 59 10.06 7.34 -4.92
CA LEU A 59 9.37 7.76 -6.13
C LEU A 59 9.80 9.17 -6.57
N THR A 60 9.95 10.12 -5.64
CA THR A 60 10.48 11.47 -5.95
C THR A 60 11.85 11.38 -6.64
N ALA A 61 12.73 10.54 -6.12
CA ALA A 61 14.07 10.35 -6.72
C ALA A 61 14.02 9.72 -8.12
N LEU A 62 13.14 8.74 -8.33
CA LEU A 62 13.01 8.02 -9.60
C LEU A 62 12.28 8.83 -10.66
N THR A 63 11.15 9.44 -10.32
CA THR A 63 10.27 10.13 -11.29
C THR A 63 10.69 11.59 -11.54
N LYS A 64 11.54 12.16 -10.69
CA LYS A 64 11.91 13.59 -10.67
C LYS A 64 10.70 14.52 -10.46
N GLN A 65 9.57 13.99 -9.96
CA GLN A 65 8.41 14.75 -9.53
C GLN A 65 8.44 14.89 -8.01
N ASP A 66 7.86 15.95 -7.47
CA ASP A 66 7.56 16.00 -6.04
C ASP A 66 6.39 15.06 -5.75
N VAL A 67 6.64 14.02 -4.95
CA VAL A 67 5.64 13.01 -4.57
C VAL A 67 5.33 13.17 -3.07
N PRO A 68 4.32 13.97 -2.72
CA PRO A 68 3.93 14.16 -1.33
C PRO A 68 3.24 12.91 -0.76
N MET A 69 2.96 12.93 0.55
CA MET A 69 2.33 11.84 1.26
C MET A 69 1.07 12.32 2.01
N VAL A 70 0.06 11.47 2.05
CA VAL A 70 -1.15 11.59 2.87
C VAL A 70 -1.33 10.35 3.75
N ILE A 71 -2.16 10.46 4.78
CA ILE A 71 -2.38 9.39 5.75
C ILE A 71 -3.87 9.19 5.94
N CYS A 72 -4.32 7.93 5.89
CA CYS A 72 -5.62 7.55 6.44
C CYS A 72 -5.49 7.31 7.95
N TYR A 73 -6.46 7.77 8.70
CA TYR A 73 -6.52 7.50 10.13
C TYR A 73 -7.95 7.22 10.57
N LYS A 74 -8.09 6.41 11.62
CA LYS A 74 -9.40 6.12 12.21
C LYS A 74 -9.70 7.19 13.26
N HIS A 75 -10.66 8.05 12.97
CA HIS A 75 -11.20 9.00 13.95
C HIS A 75 -12.26 8.31 14.80
N ARG A 76 -12.04 8.24 16.11
CA ARG A 76 -13.01 7.73 17.08
C ARG A 76 -13.40 8.87 18.00
N PRO A 77 -14.55 9.51 17.80
CA PRO A 77 -14.96 10.63 18.65
C PRO A 77 -15.20 10.21 20.10
N ASN A 78 -15.61 8.94 20.36
CA ASN A 78 -15.77 8.35 21.67
C ASN A 78 -15.32 6.89 21.69
N ALA A 79 -14.96 6.38 22.88
CA ALA A 79 -14.37 5.05 23.09
C ALA A 79 -15.23 3.86 22.56
N ASN A 80 -16.55 4.02 22.42
CA ASN A 80 -17.49 2.98 22.01
C ASN A 80 -18.18 3.24 20.66
N GLN A 81 -17.68 4.18 19.85
CA GLN A 81 -18.23 4.44 18.51
C GLN A 81 -17.38 3.81 17.43
N ILE A 82 -18.05 3.36 16.35
CA ILE A 82 -17.37 2.88 15.15
C ILE A 82 -16.58 4.05 14.56
N GLY A 83 -15.25 3.93 14.53
CA GLY A 83 -14.38 4.98 14.01
C GLY A 83 -14.58 5.17 12.52
N GLU A 84 -14.78 6.42 12.10
CA GLU A 84 -14.73 6.80 10.70
C GLU A 84 -13.28 6.86 10.23
N MET A 85 -13.03 6.39 9.01
CA MET A 85 -11.73 6.60 8.37
C MET A 85 -11.73 7.99 7.72
N ARG A 86 -10.65 8.75 7.93
CA ARG A 86 -10.45 10.09 7.35
C ARG A 86 -9.09 10.17 6.70
N VAL A 87 -8.95 11.10 5.73
CA VAL A 87 -7.69 11.42 5.07
C VAL A 87 -7.12 12.70 5.68
N LEU A 88 -5.85 12.67 6.05
CA LEU A 88 -5.06 13.83 6.39
C LEU A 88 -4.21 14.21 5.18
N GLY A 89 -4.55 15.30 4.53
CA GLY A 89 -3.97 15.82 3.30
C GLY A 89 -4.98 15.91 2.16
N ASP A 90 -4.55 16.39 1.00
CA ASP A 90 -5.38 16.59 -0.18
C ASP A 90 -5.00 15.58 -1.29
N VAL A 91 -6.01 14.86 -1.79
CA VAL A 91 -5.88 13.85 -2.85
C VAL A 91 -6.64 14.22 -4.12
N LYS A 92 -7.28 15.39 -4.15
CA LYS A 92 -8.07 15.84 -5.30
C LYS A 92 -7.22 15.89 -6.57
N ASP A 93 -7.72 15.30 -7.64
CA ASP A 93 -7.07 15.20 -8.96
C ASP A 93 -5.68 14.51 -8.94
N LYS A 94 -5.38 13.72 -7.90
CA LYS A 94 -4.11 12.99 -7.73
C LYS A 94 -4.23 11.51 -8.12
N ASN A 95 -3.13 10.96 -8.62
CA ASN A 95 -2.96 9.52 -8.77
C ASN A 95 -2.36 8.97 -7.46
N VAL A 96 -3.17 8.28 -6.67
CA VAL A 96 -2.82 7.82 -5.32
C VAL A 96 -2.20 6.42 -5.38
N ILE A 97 -1.07 6.24 -4.69
CA ILE A 97 -0.44 4.95 -4.44
C ILE A 97 -0.54 4.64 -2.94
N LEU A 98 -1.44 3.74 -2.57
CA LEU A 98 -1.53 3.19 -1.21
C LEU A 98 -0.39 2.19 -1.00
N VAL A 99 0.34 2.31 0.12
CA VAL A 99 1.53 1.50 0.40
C VAL A 99 1.36 0.73 1.70
N ASP A 100 1.53 -0.59 1.63
CA ASP A 100 1.55 -1.46 2.80
C ASP A 100 2.67 -2.52 2.66
N ASP A 101 2.94 -3.32 3.70
CA ASP A 101 3.83 -4.49 3.61
C ASP A 101 3.04 -5.76 3.36
N ILE A 102 1.86 -5.86 3.96
CA ILE A 102 1.08 -7.08 3.97
C ILE A 102 -0.41 -6.77 3.80
N VAL A 103 -1.07 -7.52 2.94
CA VAL A 103 -2.52 -7.44 2.78
C VAL A 103 -3.13 -8.81 3.10
N ASP A 104 -3.80 -8.88 4.26
CA ASP A 104 -4.49 -10.08 4.69
C ASP A 104 -5.95 -10.07 4.22
N THR A 105 -6.86 -9.46 4.93
CA THR A 105 -8.30 -9.46 4.58
C THR A 105 -8.71 -8.39 3.58
N ALA A 106 -7.78 -7.53 3.18
CA ALA A 106 -7.97 -6.35 2.32
C ALA A 106 -8.98 -5.30 2.83
N GLY A 107 -9.49 -5.44 4.05
CA GLY A 107 -10.54 -4.55 4.56
C GLY A 107 -10.07 -3.10 4.73
N THR A 108 -8.88 -2.88 5.27
CA THR A 108 -8.33 -1.53 5.50
C THR A 108 -7.96 -0.86 4.17
N ILE A 109 -7.26 -1.57 3.30
CA ILE A 109 -6.74 -1.00 2.05
C ILE A 109 -7.86 -0.71 1.04
N SER A 110 -8.91 -1.54 0.98
CA SER A 110 -10.09 -1.30 0.14
C SER A 110 -10.88 -0.09 0.62
N LYS A 111 -11.13 0.02 1.93
CA LYS A 111 -11.80 1.21 2.52
C LYS A 111 -11.00 2.48 2.30
N ALA A 112 -9.66 2.41 2.42
CA ALA A 112 -8.80 3.55 2.15
C ALA A 112 -8.90 3.99 0.68
N ALA A 113 -8.91 3.04 -0.26
CA ALA A 113 -9.06 3.33 -1.69
C ALA A 113 -10.40 4.00 -2.01
N ASP A 114 -11.51 3.48 -1.47
CA ASP A 114 -12.83 4.05 -1.66
C ASP A 114 -12.91 5.48 -1.09
N LEU A 115 -12.33 5.71 0.08
CA LEU A 115 -12.26 7.02 0.71
C LEU A 115 -11.44 8.02 -0.13
N MET A 116 -10.30 7.61 -0.70
CA MET A 116 -9.50 8.45 -1.59
C MET A 116 -10.30 8.87 -2.82
N MET A 117 -11.02 7.94 -3.46
CA MET A 117 -11.88 8.25 -4.59
C MET A 117 -13.03 9.17 -4.21
N GLN A 118 -13.67 8.99 -3.05
CA GLN A 118 -14.70 9.89 -2.52
C GLN A 118 -14.16 11.31 -2.27
N ASN A 119 -12.87 11.45 -1.95
CA ASN A 119 -12.19 12.73 -1.78
C ASN A 119 -11.64 13.31 -3.11
N GLY A 120 -12.04 12.76 -4.25
CA GLY A 120 -11.74 13.30 -5.56
C GLY A 120 -10.41 12.85 -6.16
N ALA A 121 -9.82 11.76 -5.69
CA ALA A 121 -8.64 11.20 -6.35
C ALA A 121 -8.94 10.83 -7.82
N LYS A 122 -7.97 11.04 -8.70
CA LYS A 122 -8.06 10.69 -10.13
C LYS A 122 -8.02 9.17 -10.34
N SER A 123 -7.17 8.50 -9.60
CA SER A 123 -7.09 7.03 -9.55
C SER A 123 -6.46 6.58 -8.24
N VAL A 124 -6.75 5.35 -7.83
CA VAL A 124 -6.12 4.73 -6.66
C VAL A 124 -5.57 3.37 -7.05
N ARG A 125 -4.30 3.16 -6.73
CA ARG A 125 -3.62 1.87 -6.81
C ARG A 125 -3.07 1.53 -5.44
N ALA A 126 -2.89 0.25 -5.19
CA ALA A 126 -2.22 -0.21 -3.98
C ALA A 126 -0.99 -1.04 -4.33
N ILE A 127 0.00 -1.00 -3.47
CA ILE A 127 1.18 -1.86 -3.53
C ILE A 127 1.45 -2.45 -2.16
N ALA A 128 1.85 -3.70 -2.12
CA ALA A 128 2.33 -4.34 -0.90
C ALA A 128 3.28 -5.49 -1.22
N SER A 129 4.13 -5.86 -0.28
CA SER A 129 5.06 -6.96 -0.49
C SER A 129 4.35 -8.32 -0.40
N HIS A 130 3.54 -8.54 0.63
CA HIS A 130 2.98 -9.85 0.94
C HIS A 130 1.49 -9.97 0.64
N CYS A 131 1.17 -10.90 -0.27
CA CYS A 131 -0.18 -11.18 -0.75
C CYS A 131 -0.80 -12.36 0.03
N ILE A 132 -1.26 -12.16 1.27
CA ILE A 132 -1.98 -13.21 2.01
C ILE A 132 -3.38 -13.38 1.42
N MET A 133 -4.12 -12.30 1.28
CA MET A 133 -5.43 -12.23 0.64
C MET A 133 -6.42 -13.28 1.18
N SER A 134 -6.51 -13.41 2.52
CA SER A 134 -7.35 -14.41 3.17
C SER A 134 -8.85 -14.12 3.05
N GLY A 135 -9.66 -15.16 3.22
CA GLY A 135 -11.13 -15.07 3.21
C GLY A 135 -11.65 -14.38 1.95
N ASN A 136 -12.48 -13.34 2.11
CA ASN A 136 -13.11 -12.59 1.03
C ASN A 136 -12.27 -11.43 0.50
N ALA A 137 -10.93 -11.44 0.72
CA ALA A 137 -10.06 -10.34 0.32
C ALA A 137 -10.12 -10.06 -1.19
N SER A 138 -10.10 -11.11 -2.01
CA SER A 138 -10.18 -10.99 -3.48
C SER A 138 -11.48 -10.32 -3.94
N GLU A 139 -12.59 -10.61 -3.27
CA GLU A 139 -13.89 -10.00 -3.55
C GLU A 139 -13.92 -8.52 -3.16
N ARG A 140 -13.43 -8.19 -1.96
CA ARG A 140 -13.30 -6.80 -1.51
C ARG A 140 -12.43 -5.95 -2.44
N VAL A 141 -11.32 -6.50 -2.91
CA VAL A 141 -10.47 -5.81 -3.91
C VAL A 141 -11.20 -5.64 -5.23
N ARG A 142 -11.92 -6.67 -5.71
CA ARG A 142 -12.70 -6.59 -6.94
C ARG A 142 -13.78 -5.52 -6.88
N GLU A 143 -14.48 -5.40 -5.77
CA GLU A 143 -15.60 -4.46 -5.55
C GLU A 143 -15.12 -3.04 -5.21
N SER A 144 -13.91 -2.87 -4.66
CA SER A 144 -13.37 -1.56 -4.30
C SER A 144 -13.14 -0.66 -5.50
N SER A 145 -13.05 0.64 -5.26
CA SER A 145 -12.72 1.66 -6.27
C SER A 145 -11.26 1.63 -6.75
N MET A 146 -10.47 0.67 -6.26
CA MET A 146 -9.08 0.48 -6.63
C MET A 146 -8.93 0.10 -8.10
N THR A 147 -7.99 0.71 -8.81
CA THR A 147 -7.64 0.33 -10.20
C THR A 147 -6.95 -1.03 -10.22
N GLU A 148 -5.96 -1.20 -9.35
CA GLU A 148 -5.20 -2.44 -9.20
C GLU A 148 -4.52 -2.49 -7.83
N ILE A 149 -4.14 -3.69 -7.42
CA ILE A 149 -3.23 -3.92 -6.31
C ILE A 149 -2.08 -4.80 -6.78
N VAL A 150 -0.86 -4.36 -6.48
CA VAL A 150 0.37 -5.00 -6.97
C VAL A 150 1.16 -5.53 -5.80
N PHE A 151 1.55 -6.79 -5.88
CA PHE A 151 2.34 -7.48 -4.86
C PHE A 151 3.66 -7.97 -5.43
N THR A 152 4.61 -8.30 -4.56
CA THR A 152 5.68 -9.21 -4.92
C THR A 152 5.16 -10.64 -4.95
N ASN A 153 5.92 -11.55 -5.56
CA ASN A 153 5.61 -12.98 -5.55
C ASN A 153 6.15 -13.73 -4.32
N SER A 154 6.47 -13.02 -3.23
CA SER A 154 6.88 -13.62 -1.95
C SER A 154 5.85 -14.62 -1.41
N ILE A 155 4.56 -14.39 -1.70
CA ILE A 155 3.45 -15.32 -1.46
C ILE A 155 2.69 -15.45 -2.77
N PRO A 156 2.62 -16.65 -3.38
CA PRO A 156 1.88 -16.86 -4.62
C PRO A 156 0.39 -16.55 -4.50
N TYR A 157 -0.20 -15.95 -5.53
CA TYR A 157 -1.62 -15.66 -5.61
C TYR A 157 -2.25 -16.34 -6.83
N ASP A 158 -3.28 -17.15 -6.62
CA ASP A 158 -3.96 -17.98 -7.63
C ASP A 158 -5.49 -17.82 -7.67
N ARG A 159 -6.06 -16.85 -6.92
CA ARG A 159 -7.53 -16.72 -6.71
C ARG A 159 -8.27 -15.92 -7.78
N GLY A 160 -7.63 -15.57 -8.89
CA GLY A 160 -8.30 -15.06 -10.09
C GLY A 160 -8.96 -13.68 -9.97
N CYS A 161 -8.51 -12.79 -9.09
CA CYS A 161 -8.96 -11.40 -9.09
C CYS A 161 -8.22 -10.59 -10.18
N PRO A 162 -8.93 -9.99 -11.16
CA PRO A 162 -8.28 -9.29 -12.27
C PRO A 162 -7.54 -8.03 -11.86
N LYS A 163 -7.82 -7.48 -10.68
CA LYS A 163 -7.12 -6.31 -10.13
C LYS A 163 -5.83 -6.66 -9.41
N VAL A 164 -5.55 -7.95 -9.15
CA VAL A 164 -4.33 -8.39 -8.47
C VAL A 164 -3.24 -8.68 -9.49
N LYS A 165 -2.07 -8.09 -9.28
CA LYS A 165 -0.86 -8.31 -10.09
C LYS A 165 0.29 -8.72 -9.18
N GLN A 166 1.14 -9.61 -9.64
CA GLN A 166 2.36 -10.00 -8.94
C GLN A 166 3.61 -9.69 -9.77
N LEU A 167 4.64 -9.21 -9.10
CA LEU A 167 5.96 -8.94 -9.65
C LEU A 167 6.97 -9.91 -9.01
N SER A 168 7.95 -10.33 -9.79
CA SER A 168 9.04 -11.18 -9.29
C SER A 168 10.02 -10.36 -8.46
N VAL A 169 10.42 -10.88 -7.32
CA VAL A 169 11.54 -10.42 -6.48
C VAL A 169 12.67 -11.41 -6.50
#